data_e28f02857f8ffc21caf363f7c0d5e03d
#
_entry.id   e28f02857f8ffc21caf363f7c0d5e03d
#
_cell.length_a   1.000
_cell.length_b   1.000
_cell.length_c   1.000
_cell.angle_alpha   90.00
_cell.angle_beta   90.00
_cell.angle_gamma   90.00
#
_symmetry.space_group_name_H-M   'P 1'
#
loop_
_entity.id
_entity.type
_entity.pdbx_description
1 polymer ?
#
loop_
_entity_poly.entity_id
_entity_poly.type
_entity_poly.pdbx_seq_one_letter_code
_entity_poly.pdbx_strand_id
1 'polypeptide(L)'
;MRAREYGTHKASLMPHVLDSFAQLGQQADLLIIEGAGSPAEVNLRAGDIANMGFASAVNAPVVMVGDIDRGGVIASLVGTHIVLDDDDKKLIKAFLINKFRGDTNLFSEGMTAIVSHTGWAGLGILPYFDAARFLPAEDILDLGSKGTTSGIDAAAGQPEKSLTIAVPLLRRIANFDDLDPLHAEAGVTIELVQAGEAIPATADIILLPGSKSTIADMKFLCASGWDIDIWAHHRRGGRVLGLCGGYQMLGQTIADPNGVEGAPETIAGLGLL
;
A
#
# COMPACT_ATOMS: atom_id res chain seq x y z
N MET A 1 1.92 4.94 19.52
CA MET A 1 0.84 4.15 20.13
C MET A 1 1.08 2.67 19.80
N ARG A 2 1.08 1.77 20.78
CA ARG A 2 1.25 0.33 20.51
C ARG A 2 -0.08 -0.26 20.04
N ALA A 3 -0.05 -1.33 19.22
CA ALA A 3 -1.27 -1.95 18.66
C ALA A 3 -2.33 -2.30 19.73
N ARG A 4 -1.89 -2.68 20.94
CA ARG A 4 -2.77 -2.98 22.08
C ARG A 4 -3.50 -1.74 22.63
N GLU A 5 -2.86 -0.57 22.61
CA GLU A 5 -3.43 0.71 23.05
C GLU A 5 -4.44 1.24 22.02
N TYR A 6 -4.16 1.00 20.73
CA TYR A 6 -5.06 1.35 19.65
C TYR A 6 -6.39 0.57 19.74
N GLY A 7 -6.36 -0.71 20.10
CA GLY A 7 -7.56 -1.53 20.28
C GLY A 7 -8.56 -0.96 21.29
N THR A 8 -8.08 -0.35 22.37
CA THR A 8 -8.95 0.27 23.39
C THR A 8 -9.54 1.61 22.93
N HIS A 9 -8.87 2.32 22.00
CA HIS A 9 -9.36 3.57 21.43
C HIS A 9 -10.35 3.40 20.27
N LYS A 10 -10.30 2.27 19.56
CA LYS A 10 -11.17 2.04 18.40
C LYS A 10 -12.66 2.25 18.71
N ALA A 11 -13.16 1.71 19.79
CA ALA A 11 -14.56 1.84 20.16
C ALA A 11 -14.99 3.31 20.38
N SER A 12 -14.10 4.18 20.86
CA SER A 12 -14.37 5.61 21.06
C SER A 12 -14.40 6.40 19.76
N LEU A 13 -13.88 5.86 18.67
CA LEU A 13 -13.85 6.50 17.35
C LEU A 13 -15.13 6.28 16.55
N MET A 14 -15.91 5.22 16.85
CA MET A 14 -17.15 4.89 16.11
C MET A 14 -18.13 6.09 16.00
N PRO A 15 -18.40 6.88 17.05
CA PRO A 15 -19.27 8.05 16.91
C PRO A 15 -18.79 9.05 15.87
N HIS A 16 -17.47 9.28 15.77
CA HIS A 16 -16.88 10.18 14.77
C HIS A 16 -16.97 9.62 13.35
N VAL A 17 -16.82 8.29 13.20
CA VAL A 17 -17.00 7.60 11.91
C VAL A 17 -18.47 7.74 11.45
N LEU A 18 -19.42 7.53 12.36
CA LEU A 18 -20.86 7.65 12.06
C LEU A 18 -21.25 9.10 11.73
N ASP A 19 -20.68 10.08 12.42
CA ASP A 19 -20.90 11.49 12.11
C ASP A 19 -20.39 11.86 10.72
N SER A 20 -19.17 11.42 10.37
CA SER A 20 -18.60 11.61 9.03
C SER A 20 -19.44 10.93 7.95
N PHE A 21 -19.91 9.70 8.20
CA PHE A 21 -20.80 8.99 7.29
C PHE A 21 -22.12 9.75 7.07
N ALA A 22 -22.73 10.28 8.14
CA ALA A 22 -23.96 11.05 8.05
C ALA A 22 -23.78 12.36 7.26
N GLN A 23 -22.63 13.03 7.43
CA GLN A 23 -22.29 14.24 6.68
C GLN A 23 -22.09 13.96 5.17
N LEU A 24 -21.37 12.90 4.83
CA LEU A 24 -21.18 12.46 3.45
C LEU A 24 -22.51 12.07 2.79
N GLY A 25 -23.40 11.40 3.53
CA GLY A 25 -24.74 11.02 3.06
C GLY A 25 -25.64 12.20 2.68
N GLN A 26 -25.34 13.42 3.17
CA GLN A 26 -26.05 14.63 2.76
C GLN A 26 -25.53 15.22 1.44
N GLN A 27 -24.38 14.75 0.97
CA GLN A 27 -23.67 15.31 -0.18
C GLN A 27 -23.70 14.39 -1.40
N ALA A 28 -24.16 13.15 -1.26
CA ALA A 28 -24.11 12.14 -2.32
C ALA A 28 -25.36 11.24 -2.29
N ASP A 29 -25.82 10.86 -3.47
CA ASP A 29 -26.95 9.93 -3.64
C ASP A 29 -26.53 8.48 -3.35
N LEU A 30 -25.26 8.16 -3.48
CA LEU A 30 -24.67 6.84 -3.22
C LEU A 30 -23.32 7.00 -2.52
N LEU A 31 -23.12 6.29 -1.42
CA LEU A 31 -21.83 6.14 -0.75
C LEU A 31 -21.28 4.73 -0.99
N ILE A 32 -20.10 4.65 -1.58
CA ILE A 32 -19.33 3.42 -1.69
C ILE A 32 -18.26 3.44 -0.59
N ILE A 33 -18.26 2.40 0.25
CA ILE A 33 -17.42 2.33 1.44
C ILE A 33 -16.53 1.11 1.31
N GLU A 34 -15.24 1.32 1.42
CA GLU A 34 -14.25 0.25 1.43
C GLU A 34 -13.93 -0.15 2.87
N GLY A 35 -13.94 -1.46 3.14
CA GLY A 35 -13.52 -2.02 4.42
C GLY A 35 -12.00 -2.22 4.47
N ALA A 36 -11.46 -2.30 5.68
CA ALA A 36 -10.04 -2.55 5.91
C ALA A 36 -9.78 -4.00 6.33
N GLY A 37 -8.94 -4.71 5.57
CA GLY A 37 -8.62 -6.12 5.83
C GLY A 37 -9.77 -7.08 5.49
N SER A 38 -9.92 -8.15 6.27
CA SER A 38 -10.91 -9.19 6.01
C SER A 38 -11.95 -9.29 7.13
N PRO A 39 -13.24 -9.39 6.81
CA PRO A 39 -14.27 -9.65 7.81
C PRO A 39 -14.16 -11.05 8.45
N ALA A 40 -13.40 -11.97 7.85
CA ALA A 40 -13.11 -13.29 8.40
C ALA A 40 -12.23 -13.25 9.65
N GLU A 41 -11.60 -12.10 9.96
CA GLU A 41 -10.85 -11.90 11.20
C GLU A 41 -11.78 -11.68 12.40
N VAL A 42 -12.60 -12.67 12.68
CA VAL A 42 -13.66 -12.62 13.73
C VAL A 42 -13.10 -12.36 15.13
N ASN A 43 -11.83 -12.65 15.37
CA ASN A 43 -11.11 -12.29 16.59
C ASN A 43 -10.95 -10.77 16.78
N LEU A 44 -11.07 -9.97 15.71
CA LEU A 44 -11.01 -8.52 15.75
C LEU A 44 -12.40 -7.85 15.68
N ARG A 45 -13.48 -8.65 15.58
CA ARG A 45 -14.85 -8.16 15.43
C ARG A 45 -15.30 -7.26 16.58
N ALA A 46 -14.89 -7.57 17.80
CA ALA A 46 -15.17 -6.74 18.97
C ALA A 46 -14.39 -5.41 18.86
N GLY A 47 -15.14 -4.30 18.69
CA GLY A 47 -14.54 -2.97 18.48
C GLY A 47 -14.15 -2.68 17.03
N ASP A 48 -14.62 -3.46 16.08
CA ASP A 48 -14.45 -3.19 14.66
C ASP A 48 -15.23 -1.94 14.24
N ILE A 49 -14.53 -1.00 13.60
CA ILE A 49 -15.09 0.26 13.08
C ILE A 49 -14.89 0.41 11.57
N ALA A 50 -14.32 -0.58 10.91
CA ALA A 50 -13.86 -0.50 9.53
C ALA A 50 -14.50 -1.55 8.60
N ASN A 51 -15.10 -2.60 9.14
CA ASN A 51 -15.74 -3.69 8.39
C ASN A 51 -17.17 -3.94 8.88
N MET A 52 -17.46 -5.18 9.30
CA MET A 52 -18.81 -5.59 9.71
C MET A 52 -19.35 -4.81 10.91
N GLY A 53 -18.48 -4.29 11.79
CA GLY A 53 -18.89 -3.44 12.89
C GLY A 53 -19.47 -2.11 12.43
N PHE A 54 -18.85 -1.47 11.46
CA PHE A 54 -19.41 -0.26 10.84
C PHE A 54 -20.65 -0.60 10.01
N ALA A 55 -20.58 -1.64 9.14
CA ALA A 55 -21.71 -2.04 8.31
C ALA A 55 -22.97 -2.34 9.13
N SER A 56 -22.81 -3.01 10.28
CA SER A 56 -23.89 -3.28 11.24
C SER A 56 -24.46 -2.00 11.85
N ALA A 57 -23.59 -1.05 12.24
CA ALA A 57 -24.01 0.19 12.86
C ALA A 57 -24.88 1.07 11.95
N VAL A 58 -24.64 1.04 10.63
CA VAL A 58 -25.39 1.81 9.63
C VAL A 58 -26.36 0.95 8.81
N ASN A 59 -26.47 -0.34 9.11
CA ASN A 59 -27.25 -1.32 8.35
C ASN A 59 -26.93 -1.30 6.84
N ALA A 60 -25.66 -1.20 6.48
CA ALA A 60 -25.23 -1.14 5.09
C ALA A 60 -25.22 -2.55 4.47
N PRO A 61 -25.73 -2.71 3.24
CA PRO A 61 -25.53 -3.95 2.49
C PRO A 61 -24.04 -4.11 2.11
N VAL A 62 -23.52 -5.33 2.26
CA VAL A 62 -22.12 -5.64 2.02
C VAL A 62 -21.96 -6.49 0.76
N VAL A 63 -20.98 -6.17 -0.05
CA VAL A 63 -20.52 -6.98 -1.18
C VAL A 63 -19.12 -7.49 -0.85
N MET A 64 -18.93 -8.79 -0.87
CA MET A 64 -17.61 -9.40 -0.68
C MET A 64 -16.80 -9.36 -1.96
N VAL A 65 -15.55 -8.94 -1.86
CA VAL A 65 -14.60 -8.95 -2.98
C VAL A 65 -13.59 -10.07 -2.77
N GLY A 66 -13.60 -11.07 -3.66
CA GLY A 66 -12.65 -12.18 -3.65
C GLY A 66 -11.47 -11.91 -4.59
N ASP A 67 -10.26 -11.84 -4.04
CA ASP A 67 -9.03 -11.72 -4.83
C ASP A 67 -8.57 -13.11 -5.30
N ILE A 68 -8.65 -13.36 -6.62
CA ILE A 68 -8.29 -14.66 -7.18
C ILE A 68 -6.79 -14.82 -7.42
N ASP A 69 -6.06 -13.74 -7.48
CA ASP A 69 -4.61 -13.74 -7.79
C ASP A 69 -3.80 -14.44 -6.68
N ARG A 70 -4.31 -14.46 -5.47
CA ARG A 70 -3.71 -15.18 -4.33
C ARG A 70 -4.00 -16.67 -4.30
N GLY A 71 -4.90 -17.17 -5.16
CA GLY A 71 -5.39 -18.54 -5.12
C GLY A 71 -6.38 -18.83 -3.98
N GLY A 72 -7.12 -19.94 -4.08
CA GLY A 72 -8.04 -20.39 -3.04
C GLY A 72 -9.26 -19.50 -2.78
N VAL A 73 -9.66 -18.64 -3.72
CA VAL A 73 -10.74 -17.65 -3.54
C VAL A 73 -12.08 -18.27 -3.15
N ILE A 74 -12.42 -19.46 -3.68
CA ILE A 74 -13.66 -20.20 -3.30
C ILE A 74 -13.62 -20.53 -1.81
N ALA A 75 -12.53 -21.13 -1.35
CA ALA A 75 -12.36 -21.47 0.06
C ALA A 75 -12.35 -20.23 0.97
N SER A 76 -11.75 -19.14 0.53
CA SER A 76 -11.74 -17.87 1.25
C SER A 76 -13.15 -17.30 1.44
N LEU A 77 -13.96 -17.21 0.39
CA LEU A 77 -15.32 -16.66 0.48
C LEU A 77 -16.26 -17.58 1.26
N VAL A 78 -16.23 -18.89 0.98
CA VAL A 78 -17.02 -19.87 1.73
C VAL A 78 -16.59 -19.94 3.18
N GLY A 79 -15.29 -19.95 3.45
CA GLY A 79 -14.74 -19.91 4.81
C GLY A 79 -15.16 -18.66 5.57
N THR A 80 -15.13 -17.51 4.93
CA THR A 80 -15.64 -16.25 5.50
C THR A 80 -17.11 -16.40 5.91
N HIS A 81 -17.94 -16.93 5.02
CA HIS A 81 -19.36 -17.17 5.34
C HIS A 81 -19.54 -18.10 6.55
N ILE A 82 -18.69 -19.11 6.69
CA ILE A 82 -18.83 -20.09 7.79
C ILE A 82 -18.44 -19.45 9.12
N VAL A 83 -17.36 -18.67 9.19
CA VAL A 83 -16.82 -18.14 10.45
C VAL A 83 -17.57 -16.93 10.98
N LEU A 84 -18.26 -16.17 10.14
CA LEU A 84 -19.06 -15.02 10.54
C LEU A 84 -20.26 -15.43 11.40
N ASP A 85 -20.69 -14.55 12.32
CA ASP A 85 -21.95 -14.73 13.02
C ASP A 85 -23.16 -14.46 12.10
N ASP A 86 -24.35 -14.89 12.56
CA ASP A 86 -25.56 -14.84 11.73
C ASP A 86 -26.05 -13.42 11.45
N ASP A 87 -25.74 -12.45 12.28
CA ASP A 87 -26.15 -11.07 12.09
C ASP A 87 -25.26 -10.40 11.03
N ASP A 88 -23.97 -10.63 11.04
CA ASP A 88 -23.04 -10.17 10.01
C ASP A 88 -23.35 -10.84 8.65
N LYS A 89 -23.64 -12.16 8.64
CA LYS A 89 -24.04 -12.86 7.39
C LYS A 89 -25.25 -12.22 6.71
N LYS A 90 -26.23 -11.75 7.49
CA LYS A 90 -27.44 -11.11 6.94
C LYS A 90 -27.15 -9.81 6.20
N LEU A 91 -26.06 -9.11 6.51
CA LEU A 91 -25.67 -7.89 5.83
C LEU A 91 -25.01 -8.18 4.47
N ILE A 92 -24.37 -9.33 4.30
CA ILE A 92 -23.69 -9.67 3.05
C ILE A 92 -24.72 -10.14 2.03
N LYS A 93 -24.88 -9.36 0.96
CA LYS A 93 -25.88 -9.59 -0.08
C LYS A 93 -25.30 -10.26 -1.32
N ALA A 94 -24.04 -10.01 -1.61
CA ALA A 94 -23.42 -10.44 -2.85
C ALA A 94 -21.91 -10.61 -2.71
N PHE A 95 -21.32 -11.18 -3.77
CA PHE A 95 -19.87 -11.21 -3.94
C PHE A 95 -19.49 -10.96 -5.40
N LEU A 96 -18.24 -10.56 -5.61
CA LEU A 96 -17.59 -10.49 -6.91
C LEU A 96 -16.18 -11.08 -6.81
N ILE A 97 -15.66 -11.53 -7.94
CA ILE A 97 -14.27 -12.00 -8.05
C ILE A 97 -13.46 -10.93 -8.76
N ASN A 98 -12.32 -10.57 -8.18
CA ASN A 98 -11.44 -9.53 -8.71
C ASN A 98 -10.08 -10.10 -9.16
N LYS A 99 -9.42 -9.38 -10.04
CA LYS A 99 -8.08 -9.65 -10.59
C LYS A 99 -8.00 -10.94 -11.40
N PHE A 100 -9.05 -11.32 -12.10
CA PHE A 100 -9.07 -12.54 -12.90
C PHE A 100 -8.17 -12.42 -14.14
N ARG A 101 -7.28 -13.39 -14.33
CA ARG A 101 -6.40 -13.45 -15.50
C ARG A 101 -6.87 -14.54 -16.46
N GLY A 102 -6.98 -14.22 -17.74
CA GLY A 102 -7.40 -15.15 -18.79
C GLY A 102 -8.91 -15.17 -19.03
N ASP A 103 -9.43 -16.32 -19.48
CA ASP A 103 -10.85 -16.48 -19.83
C ASP A 103 -11.72 -16.64 -18.58
N THR A 104 -12.54 -15.64 -18.30
CA THR A 104 -13.46 -15.62 -17.14
C THR A 104 -14.49 -16.75 -17.16
N ASN A 105 -14.81 -17.32 -18.32
CA ASN A 105 -15.75 -18.45 -18.45
C ASN A 105 -15.25 -19.69 -17.72
N LEU A 106 -13.95 -19.86 -17.56
CA LEU A 106 -13.35 -20.98 -16.82
C LEU A 106 -13.70 -20.99 -15.33
N PHE A 107 -14.19 -19.89 -14.78
CA PHE A 107 -14.56 -19.79 -13.37
C PHE A 107 -16.08 -19.88 -13.12
N SER A 108 -16.88 -20.21 -14.11
CA SER A 108 -18.35 -20.29 -13.99
C SER A 108 -18.80 -21.31 -12.93
N GLU A 109 -18.16 -22.48 -12.88
CA GLU A 109 -18.41 -23.48 -11.83
C GLU A 109 -18.01 -22.99 -10.44
N GLY A 110 -16.92 -22.20 -10.34
CA GLY A 110 -16.51 -21.56 -9.10
C GLY A 110 -17.53 -20.56 -8.57
N MET A 111 -18.12 -19.74 -9.46
CA MET A 111 -19.22 -18.84 -9.10
C MET A 111 -20.42 -19.63 -8.56
N THR A 112 -20.81 -20.71 -9.26
CA THR A 112 -21.91 -21.58 -8.84
C THR A 112 -21.66 -22.24 -7.48
N ALA A 113 -20.43 -22.70 -7.24
CA ALA A 113 -20.04 -23.28 -5.96
C ALA A 113 -20.16 -22.28 -4.80
N ILE A 114 -19.68 -21.05 -4.99
CA ILE A 114 -19.79 -20.01 -3.96
C ILE A 114 -21.25 -19.70 -3.65
N VAL A 115 -22.07 -19.48 -4.68
CA VAL A 115 -23.52 -19.24 -4.52
C VAL A 115 -24.19 -20.37 -3.73
N SER A 116 -23.90 -21.64 -4.07
CA SER A 116 -24.52 -22.79 -3.42
C SER A 116 -24.17 -22.92 -1.93
N HIS A 117 -22.96 -22.52 -1.54
CA HIS A 117 -22.52 -22.61 -0.15
C HIS A 117 -22.89 -21.40 0.70
N THR A 118 -23.01 -20.20 0.09
CA THR A 118 -23.18 -18.96 0.83
C THR A 118 -24.59 -18.37 0.71
N GLY A 119 -25.30 -18.68 -0.37
CA GLY A 119 -26.54 -18.00 -0.72
C GLY A 119 -26.38 -16.56 -1.22
N TRP A 120 -25.15 -16.05 -1.33
CA TRP A 120 -24.88 -14.70 -1.82
C TRP A 120 -25.08 -14.60 -3.32
N ALA A 121 -25.56 -13.44 -3.79
CA ALA A 121 -25.67 -13.20 -5.24
C ALA A 121 -24.28 -13.02 -5.87
N GLY A 122 -24.00 -13.74 -6.93
CA GLY A 122 -22.78 -13.55 -7.73
C GLY A 122 -22.93 -12.35 -8.66
N LEU A 123 -22.18 -11.27 -8.44
CA LEU A 123 -22.23 -10.07 -9.28
C LEU A 123 -21.37 -10.16 -10.54
N GLY A 124 -20.43 -11.09 -10.57
CA GLY A 124 -19.59 -11.33 -11.74
C GLY A 124 -18.11 -11.42 -11.41
N ILE A 125 -17.31 -11.41 -12.47
CA ILE A 125 -15.87 -11.57 -12.44
C ILE A 125 -15.25 -10.35 -13.10
N LEU A 126 -14.38 -9.65 -12.40
CA LEU A 126 -13.61 -8.53 -12.93
C LEU A 126 -12.27 -9.04 -13.45
N PRO A 127 -11.97 -8.83 -14.74
CA PRO A 127 -10.67 -9.11 -15.29
C PRO A 127 -9.58 -8.30 -14.56
N TYR A 128 -8.36 -8.81 -14.61
CA TYR A 128 -7.21 -8.05 -14.15
C TYR A 128 -7.11 -6.75 -14.95
N PHE A 129 -7.02 -5.63 -14.21
CA PHE A 129 -7.01 -4.30 -14.80
C PHE A 129 -5.59 -3.75 -14.82
N ASP A 130 -4.87 -3.96 -15.91
CA ASP A 130 -3.46 -3.54 -16.04
C ASP A 130 -3.27 -2.03 -15.85
N ALA A 131 -4.24 -1.22 -16.24
CA ALA A 131 -4.15 0.22 -16.08
C ALA A 131 -4.25 0.69 -14.61
N ALA A 132 -4.63 -0.19 -13.66
CA ALA A 132 -4.60 0.13 -12.23
C ALA A 132 -3.19 0.52 -11.74
N ARG A 133 -2.14 0.07 -12.44
CA ARG A 133 -0.74 0.46 -12.14
C ARG A 133 -0.47 1.96 -12.28
N PHE A 134 -1.31 2.70 -13.02
CA PHE A 134 -1.21 4.15 -13.19
C PHE A 134 -1.96 4.94 -12.10
N LEU A 135 -2.69 4.25 -11.22
CA LEU A 135 -3.29 4.85 -10.05
C LEU A 135 -2.26 4.89 -8.91
N PRO A 136 -2.29 5.93 -8.06
CA PRO A 136 -1.44 5.99 -6.88
C PRO A 136 -1.57 4.71 -6.05
N ALA A 137 -0.44 4.16 -5.58
CA ALA A 137 -0.47 3.00 -4.69
C ALA A 137 -0.97 3.42 -3.31
N GLU A 138 -1.93 2.70 -2.77
CA GLU A 138 -2.53 3.02 -1.47
C GLU A 138 -1.62 2.61 -0.30
N ASP A 139 -0.82 1.55 -0.47
CA ASP A 139 0.09 1.02 0.55
C ASP A 139 1.47 0.67 0.01
N ILE A 140 2.52 0.93 0.85
CA ILE A 140 3.90 0.50 0.61
C ILE A 140 3.99 -1.02 0.39
N LEU A 141 3.10 -1.81 0.99
CA LEU A 141 3.07 -3.27 0.87
C LEU A 141 2.68 -3.75 -0.53
N ASP A 142 1.91 -2.98 -1.29
CA ASP A 142 1.58 -3.29 -2.68
C ASP A 142 2.78 -3.14 -3.63
N LEU A 143 3.81 -2.43 -3.20
CA LEU A 143 5.05 -2.22 -3.95
C LEU A 143 6.01 -3.42 -3.83
N GLY A 144 5.97 -4.15 -2.71
CA GLY A 144 6.75 -5.39 -2.54
C GLY A 144 6.27 -6.53 -3.44
N SER A 145 5.05 -6.49 -3.94
CA SER A 145 4.53 -7.45 -4.93
C SER A 145 4.83 -7.02 -6.38
N LYS A 146 5.16 -5.76 -6.61
CA LYS A 146 5.75 -5.26 -7.87
C LYS A 146 7.27 -5.56 -7.83
N GLY A 147 7.64 -6.83 -7.59
CA GLY A 147 9.02 -7.28 -7.78
C GLY A 147 9.49 -6.85 -9.15
N THR A 148 10.74 -6.36 -9.24
CA THR A 148 11.49 -5.99 -10.45
C THR A 148 10.71 -6.24 -11.75
N THR A 149 9.67 -5.48 -12.01
CA THR A 149 9.07 -5.47 -13.32
C THR A 149 9.96 -4.58 -14.17
N SER A 150 10.94 -5.23 -14.80
CA SER A 150 11.49 -4.73 -16.06
C SER A 150 10.33 -4.18 -16.86
N GLY A 151 10.45 -2.89 -17.23
CA GLY A 151 9.39 -2.17 -17.93
C GLY A 151 8.75 -3.01 -19.02
N ILE A 152 7.43 -2.81 -19.16
CA ILE A 152 6.57 -3.17 -20.30
C ILE A 152 7.24 -4.19 -21.23
N ASP A 153 6.64 -5.39 -21.38
CA ASP A 153 7.03 -6.36 -22.40
C ASP A 153 7.40 -5.62 -23.70
N ALA A 154 8.70 -5.48 -23.91
CA ALA A 154 9.25 -4.81 -25.06
C ALA A 154 9.10 -5.69 -26.29
N ALA A 155 7.92 -5.64 -26.90
CA ALA A 155 7.75 -5.98 -28.31
C ALA A 155 8.22 -4.81 -29.20
N ALA A 156 9.28 -4.12 -28.84
CA ALA A 156 10.04 -3.20 -29.71
C ALA A 156 11.36 -2.85 -29.03
N GLY A 157 12.46 -3.33 -29.55
CA GLY A 157 13.86 -3.01 -29.32
C GLY A 157 14.20 -2.29 -28.01
N GLN A 158 14.88 -2.96 -27.10
CA GLN A 158 15.40 -2.32 -25.89
C GLN A 158 16.15 -1.05 -26.28
N PRO A 159 15.92 0.09 -25.62
CA PRO A 159 16.77 1.25 -25.80
C PRO A 159 18.20 0.85 -25.38
N GLU A 160 19.20 1.21 -26.19
CA GLU A 160 20.62 0.85 -25.99
C GLU A 160 21.21 1.32 -24.65
N LYS A 161 20.45 2.05 -23.82
CA LYS A 161 20.88 2.56 -22.52
C LYS A 161 19.66 2.67 -21.59
N SER A 162 19.59 1.79 -20.59
CA SER A 162 18.62 1.94 -19.48
C SER A 162 19.26 2.71 -18.34
N LEU A 163 18.52 3.65 -17.75
CA LEU A 163 18.90 4.40 -16.55
C LEU A 163 18.41 3.64 -15.32
N THR A 164 19.32 3.27 -14.43
CA THR A 164 18.97 2.60 -13.18
C THR A 164 18.94 3.59 -12.01
N ILE A 165 17.79 3.70 -11.35
CA ILE A 165 17.58 4.55 -10.17
C ILE A 165 17.41 3.66 -8.95
N ALA A 166 18.33 3.70 -8.00
CA ALA A 166 18.22 3.01 -6.73
C ALA A 166 17.49 3.88 -5.72
N VAL A 167 16.48 3.32 -5.06
CA VAL A 167 15.66 4.02 -4.05
C VAL A 167 15.72 3.26 -2.73
N PRO A 168 16.43 3.75 -1.72
CA PRO A 168 16.41 3.17 -0.38
C PRO A 168 15.02 3.26 0.24
N LEU A 169 14.47 2.14 0.68
CA LEU A 169 13.15 2.07 1.31
C LEU A 169 13.23 2.55 2.76
N LEU A 170 13.02 3.86 2.95
CA LEU A 170 12.90 4.47 4.27
C LEU A 170 11.63 3.96 4.97
N ARG A 171 11.60 4.02 6.32
CA ARG A 171 10.46 3.49 7.09
C ARG A 171 9.19 4.34 6.99
N ARG A 172 9.32 5.64 6.69
CA ARG A 172 8.22 6.61 6.70
C ARG A 172 8.19 7.44 5.43
N ILE A 173 8.29 6.77 4.29
CA ILE A 173 8.22 7.44 2.99
C ILE A 173 6.91 8.22 2.91
N ALA A 174 7.02 9.49 2.50
CA ALA A 174 5.89 10.32 2.10
C ALA A 174 5.75 10.24 0.58
N ASN A 175 4.50 10.18 0.09
CA ASN A 175 4.19 10.24 -1.34
C ASN A 175 5.03 9.25 -2.19
N PHE A 176 4.75 7.97 -2.01
CA PHE A 176 5.45 6.93 -2.77
C PHE A 176 5.13 7.00 -4.27
N ASP A 177 4.00 7.57 -4.62
CA ASP A 177 3.53 7.89 -5.96
C ASP A 177 4.44 8.89 -6.72
N ASP A 178 5.35 9.60 -6.03
CA ASP A 178 6.40 10.38 -6.68
C ASP A 178 7.29 9.53 -7.63
N LEU A 179 7.32 8.20 -7.43
CA LEU A 179 8.08 7.26 -8.26
C LEU A 179 7.30 6.75 -9.49
N ASP A 180 5.98 6.86 -9.50
CA ASP A 180 5.12 6.30 -10.56
C ASP A 180 5.45 6.85 -11.96
N PRO A 181 5.70 8.17 -12.15
CA PRO A 181 6.10 8.68 -13.45
C PRO A 181 7.43 8.08 -13.95
N LEU A 182 8.36 7.81 -13.02
CA LEU A 182 9.64 7.19 -13.35
C LEU A 182 9.48 5.71 -13.69
N HIS A 183 8.57 5.01 -13.03
CA HIS A 183 8.20 3.63 -13.37
C HIS A 183 7.55 3.51 -14.75
N ALA A 184 6.82 4.54 -15.16
CA ALA A 184 6.14 4.57 -16.45
C ALA A 184 7.07 4.96 -17.62
N GLU A 185 8.26 5.51 -17.35
CA GLU A 185 9.18 5.99 -18.37
C GLU A 185 9.97 4.86 -19.02
N ALA A 186 9.94 4.80 -20.35
CA ALA A 186 10.68 3.79 -21.10
C ALA A 186 12.20 4.00 -20.95
N GLY A 187 12.93 2.93 -20.62
CA GLY A 187 14.39 2.98 -20.42
C GLY A 187 14.79 3.45 -19.01
N VAL A 188 13.86 3.59 -18.08
CA VAL A 188 14.12 3.81 -16.64
C VAL A 188 13.79 2.53 -15.88
N THR A 189 14.72 2.10 -15.03
CA THR A 189 14.54 0.99 -14.10
C THR A 189 14.64 1.53 -12.68
N ILE A 190 13.63 1.31 -11.84
CA ILE A 190 13.69 1.64 -10.42
C ILE A 190 14.00 0.37 -9.63
N GLU A 191 15.04 0.44 -8.82
CA GLU A 191 15.47 -0.62 -7.93
C GLU A 191 15.24 -0.20 -6.49
N LEU A 192 14.27 -0.85 -5.82
CA LEU A 192 13.93 -0.59 -4.43
C LEU A 192 14.88 -1.37 -3.53
N VAL A 193 15.67 -0.66 -2.71
CA VAL A 193 16.68 -1.26 -1.83
C VAL A 193 16.10 -1.43 -0.44
N GLN A 194 16.03 -2.68 0.04
CA GLN A 194 15.46 -3.00 1.36
C GLN A 194 16.53 -2.90 2.47
N ALA A 195 16.05 -2.75 3.71
CA ALA A 195 16.94 -2.75 4.87
C ALA A 195 17.78 -4.05 4.95
N GLY A 196 19.08 -3.90 5.09
CA GLY A 196 20.04 -5.02 5.08
C GLY A 196 20.64 -5.32 3.70
N GLU A 197 20.16 -4.65 2.65
CA GLU A 197 20.75 -4.71 1.31
C GLU A 197 21.63 -3.48 1.07
N ALA A 198 22.74 -3.66 0.38
CA ALA A 198 23.59 -2.56 -0.08
C ALA A 198 22.96 -1.87 -1.29
N ILE A 199 23.17 -0.56 -1.42
CA ILE A 199 22.75 0.15 -2.63
C ILE A 199 23.61 -0.34 -3.81
N PRO A 200 23.00 -0.78 -4.92
CA PRO A 200 23.72 -1.34 -6.04
C PRO A 200 24.76 -0.36 -6.61
N ALA A 201 25.98 -0.82 -6.77
CA ALA A 201 27.06 -0.01 -7.35
C ALA A 201 26.83 0.34 -8.83
N THR A 202 25.91 -0.38 -9.47
CA THR A 202 25.48 -0.22 -10.87
C THR A 202 24.43 0.87 -11.05
N ALA A 203 23.86 1.41 -9.97
CA ALA A 203 22.89 2.51 -10.06
C ALA A 203 23.54 3.74 -10.69
N ASP A 204 22.82 4.38 -11.62
CA ASP A 204 23.21 5.67 -12.21
C ASP A 204 22.84 6.83 -11.30
N ILE A 205 21.70 6.68 -10.60
CA ILE A 205 21.16 7.68 -9.67
C ILE A 205 20.74 6.97 -8.38
N ILE A 206 21.03 7.60 -7.24
CA ILE A 206 20.38 7.26 -5.97
C ILE A 206 19.34 8.34 -5.70
N LEU A 207 18.06 7.91 -5.49
CA LEU A 207 16.97 8.81 -5.18
C LEU A 207 16.53 8.59 -3.73
N LEU A 208 16.66 9.62 -2.89
CA LEU A 208 16.13 9.65 -1.54
C LEU A 208 14.70 10.18 -1.58
N PRO A 209 13.70 9.36 -1.24
CA PRO A 209 12.29 9.76 -1.30
C PRO A 209 11.93 10.76 -0.21
N GLY A 210 10.75 11.34 -0.30
CA GLY A 210 10.15 12.12 0.77
C GLY A 210 9.97 11.32 2.06
N SER A 211 10.00 11.99 3.21
CA SER A 211 9.83 11.36 4.52
C SER A 211 8.81 12.13 5.37
N LYS A 212 7.97 11.39 6.10
CA LYS A 212 7.05 11.93 7.13
C LYS A 212 7.76 12.18 8.47
N SER A 213 9.02 11.75 8.61
CA SER A 213 9.83 11.95 9.82
C SER A 213 11.31 11.91 9.44
N THR A 214 11.79 13.05 8.95
CA THR A 214 13.11 13.21 8.34
C THR A 214 14.26 12.78 9.23
N ILE A 215 14.23 13.16 10.51
CA ILE A 215 15.26 12.79 11.49
C ILE A 215 15.28 11.27 11.73
N ALA A 216 14.11 10.66 11.93
CA ALA A 216 14.03 9.23 12.21
C ALA A 216 14.48 8.40 10.99
N ASP A 217 14.10 8.83 9.79
CA ASP A 217 14.48 8.14 8.56
C ASP A 217 15.97 8.36 8.24
N MET A 218 16.54 9.53 8.53
CA MET A 218 17.99 9.75 8.41
C MET A 218 18.79 8.83 9.34
N LYS A 219 18.34 8.67 10.59
CA LYS A 219 18.95 7.70 11.52
C LYS A 219 18.84 6.26 11.00
N PHE A 220 17.69 5.92 10.43
CA PHE A 220 17.48 4.59 9.84
C PHE A 220 18.39 4.36 8.61
N LEU A 221 18.55 5.37 7.76
CA LEU A 221 19.45 5.34 6.60
C LEU A 221 20.89 5.05 7.05
N CYS A 222 21.39 5.76 8.06
CA CYS A 222 22.73 5.52 8.63
C CYS A 222 22.84 4.14 9.30
N ALA A 223 21.82 3.72 10.05
CA ALA A 223 21.81 2.41 10.69
C ALA A 223 21.80 1.25 9.68
N SER A 224 21.28 1.48 8.46
CA SER A 224 21.30 0.54 7.35
C SER A 224 22.64 0.55 6.58
N GLY A 225 23.54 1.49 6.86
CA GLY A 225 24.82 1.66 6.16
C GLY A 225 24.70 2.34 4.80
N TRP A 226 23.53 2.82 4.44
CA TRP A 226 23.29 3.46 3.14
C TRP A 226 23.97 4.82 2.99
N ASP A 227 24.25 5.51 4.07
CA ASP A 227 25.10 6.71 4.07
C ASP A 227 26.49 6.45 3.47
N ILE A 228 27.09 5.29 3.80
CA ILE A 228 28.37 4.86 3.25
C ILE A 228 28.25 4.61 1.75
N ASP A 229 27.22 3.91 1.32
CA ASP A 229 26.97 3.60 -0.09
C ASP A 229 26.70 4.87 -0.91
N ILE A 230 25.89 5.80 -0.38
CA ILE A 230 25.59 7.09 -1.01
C ILE A 230 26.87 7.91 -1.18
N TRP A 231 27.71 8.00 -0.16
CA TRP A 231 29.00 8.67 -0.24
C TRP A 231 29.94 8.00 -1.24
N ALA A 232 29.96 6.67 -1.27
CA ALA A 232 30.76 5.93 -2.23
C ALA A 232 30.28 6.18 -3.67
N HIS A 233 28.96 6.22 -3.89
CA HIS A 233 28.35 6.53 -5.17
C HIS A 233 28.70 7.96 -5.63
N HIS A 234 28.53 8.95 -4.75
CA HIS A 234 28.84 10.34 -5.03
C HIS A 234 30.33 10.53 -5.39
N ARG A 235 31.25 9.93 -4.63
CA ARG A 235 32.69 10.01 -4.89
C ARG A 235 33.09 9.40 -6.24
N ARG A 236 32.33 8.44 -6.78
CA ARG A 236 32.53 7.90 -8.12
C ARG A 236 31.94 8.77 -9.23
N GLY A 237 31.34 9.92 -8.88
CA GLY A 237 30.69 10.82 -9.82
C GLY A 237 29.22 10.45 -10.09
N GLY A 238 28.65 9.53 -9.31
CA GLY A 238 27.23 9.19 -9.36
C GLY A 238 26.36 10.34 -8.84
N ARG A 239 25.13 10.38 -9.30
CA ARG A 239 24.17 11.44 -8.96
C ARG A 239 23.31 11.00 -7.77
N VAL A 240 23.09 11.93 -6.84
CA VAL A 240 22.17 11.74 -5.72
C VAL A 240 21.08 12.79 -5.81
N LEU A 241 19.82 12.35 -5.81
CA LEU A 241 18.64 13.21 -5.87
C LEU A 241 17.84 13.02 -4.58
N GLY A 242 17.40 14.10 -3.97
CA GLY A 242 16.52 14.08 -2.80
C GLY A 242 15.20 14.77 -3.08
N LEU A 243 14.09 14.16 -2.68
CA LEU A 243 12.75 14.73 -2.75
C LEU A 243 12.29 15.12 -1.34
N CYS A 244 11.81 16.34 -1.14
CA CYS A 244 11.24 16.82 0.13
C CYS A 244 12.16 16.49 1.34
N GLY A 245 11.75 15.57 2.23
CA GLY A 245 12.58 15.09 3.34
C GLY A 245 13.91 14.47 2.90
N GLY A 246 13.93 13.74 1.78
CA GLY A 246 15.16 13.24 1.17
C GLY A 246 16.11 14.37 0.74
N TYR A 247 15.58 15.49 0.24
CA TYR A 247 16.41 16.67 -0.05
C TYR A 247 17.02 17.28 1.23
N GLN A 248 16.23 17.34 2.31
CA GLN A 248 16.73 17.81 3.61
C GLN A 248 17.86 16.91 4.14
N MET A 249 17.79 15.59 3.90
CA MET A 249 18.85 14.64 4.29
C MET A 249 20.18 14.90 3.57
N LEU A 250 20.16 15.51 2.38
CA LEU A 250 21.40 15.87 1.65
C LEU A 250 22.16 17.03 2.30
N GLY A 251 21.49 17.85 3.12
CA GLY A 251 22.09 18.99 3.79
C GLY A 251 23.12 18.60 4.87
N GLN A 252 23.75 19.59 5.47
CA GLN A 252 24.75 19.38 6.53
C GLN A 252 24.10 19.02 7.87
N THR A 253 22.93 19.61 8.17
CA THR A 253 22.20 19.41 9.42
C THR A 253 20.70 19.31 9.17
N ILE A 254 20.02 18.48 9.97
CA ILE A 254 18.57 18.38 10.04
C ILE A 254 18.17 18.73 11.47
N ALA A 255 17.37 19.79 11.64
CA ALA A 255 17.00 20.31 12.96
C ALA A 255 15.47 20.35 13.12
N ASP A 256 15.00 19.80 14.23
CA ASP A 256 13.63 19.95 14.72
C ASP A 256 13.65 20.55 16.15
N PRO A 257 13.95 21.86 16.28
CA PRO A 257 14.09 22.50 17.58
C PRO A 257 12.77 22.59 18.36
N ASN A 258 11.64 22.48 17.68
CA ASN A 258 10.32 22.59 18.29
C ASN A 258 9.66 21.21 18.55
N GLY A 259 10.29 20.12 18.12
CA GLY A 259 9.76 18.78 18.32
C GLY A 259 8.48 18.50 17.50
N VAL A 260 8.43 18.95 16.26
CA VAL A 260 7.27 18.77 15.36
C VAL A 260 7.12 17.31 14.93
N GLU A 261 8.25 16.65 14.64
CA GLU A 261 8.29 15.25 14.21
C GLU A 261 8.53 14.27 15.37
N GLY A 262 8.96 14.76 16.54
CA GLY A 262 9.31 13.94 17.70
C GLY A 262 9.85 14.78 18.87
N ALA A 263 10.80 14.25 19.64
CA ALA A 263 11.51 15.07 20.63
C ALA A 263 12.41 16.10 19.92
N PRO A 264 12.54 17.33 20.45
CA PRO A 264 13.44 18.33 19.88
C PRO A 264 14.85 17.77 19.69
N GLU A 265 15.35 17.79 18.46
CA GLU A 265 16.66 17.23 18.14
C GLU A 265 17.28 17.92 16.91
N THR A 266 18.60 17.85 16.84
CA THR A 266 19.38 18.22 15.66
C THR A 266 20.41 17.12 15.38
N ILE A 267 20.45 16.66 14.15
CA ILE A 267 21.39 15.62 13.72
C ILE A 267 22.18 16.07 12.50
N ALA A 268 23.27 15.37 12.19
CA ALA A 268 23.99 15.54 10.94
C ALA A 268 23.16 14.97 9.77
N GLY A 269 23.15 15.68 8.65
CA GLY A 269 22.72 15.16 7.38
C GLY A 269 23.88 14.51 6.63
N LEU A 270 23.67 14.23 5.33
CA LEU A 270 24.69 13.63 4.47
C LEU A 270 25.81 14.62 4.07
N GLY A 271 25.59 15.93 4.17
CA GLY A 271 26.58 16.95 3.85
C GLY A 271 26.97 16.97 2.35
N LEU A 272 26.04 16.66 1.47
CA LEU A 272 26.24 16.67 0.01
C LEU A 272 25.83 18.01 -0.62
N LEU A 273 25.19 18.89 0.16
CA LEU A 273 24.77 20.24 -0.20
C LEU A 273 25.51 21.28 0.66
#